data_63cbf646ac197a34fcd99cea2b34d26f
#
_entry.id   63cbf646ac197a34fcd99cea2b34d26f
#
_cell.length_a   1.000
_cell.length_b   1.000
_cell.length_c   1.000
_cell.angle_alpha   90.00
_cell.angle_beta   90.00
_cell.angle_gamma   90.00
#
_symmetry.space_group_name_H-M   'P 1'
#
loop_
_entity.id
_entity.type
_entity.pdbx_description
1 polymer ?
#
loop_
_entity_poly.entity_id
_entity_poly.type
_entity_poly.pdbx_seq_one_letter_code
_entity_poly.pdbx_strand_id
1 'polypeptide(L)'
;MLPTYNLFEGLNNESRVWHYIADRKLTDAEIDLAKRHLTSFNSSWSAHGKKLHSATTILFNQLIILAADESLEQASGCSIDSSVRAIKELGNILEVDFFNRMNVLSYKDDEVILLPYSLIRKNTGIRYFNPLVTSLKEVRESWLIES
;
A
#
# COMPACT_ATOMS: atom_id res chain seq x y z
N MET A 1 2.34 -5.58 -18.59
CA MET A 1 1.56 -4.54 -17.90
C MET A 1 1.54 -4.83 -16.41
N LEU A 2 1.80 -3.82 -15.60
CA LEU A 2 1.77 -4.00 -14.15
C LEU A 2 0.33 -4.23 -13.67
N PRO A 3 0.12 -5.06 -12.63
CA PRO A 3 -1.21 -5.28 -12.06
C PRO A 3 -1.83 -4.03 -11.44
N THR A 4 -1.05 -2.95 -11.31
CA THR A 4 -1.50 -1.68 -10.74
C THR A 4 -2.12 -0.73 -11.78
N TYR A 5 -2.06 -1.05 -13.06
CA TYR A 5 -2.53 -0.19 -14.14
C TYR A 5 -3.99 0.27 -13.96
N ASN A 6 -4.86 -0.63 -13.54
CA ASN A 6 -6.28 -0.34 -13.32
C ASN A 6 -6.70 -0.51 -11.86
N LEU A 7 -5.76 -0.37 -10.94
CA LEU A 7 -6.02 -0.53 -9.51
C LEU A 7 -7.09 0.46 -9.04
N PHE A 8 -8.08 -0.06 -8.29
CA PHE A 8 -9.17 0.74 -7.73
C PHE A 8 -9.94 1.56 -8.78
N GLU A 9 -10.47 0.89 -9.78
CA GLU A 9 -11.16 1.55 -10.92
C GLU A 9 -12.23 2.57 -10.51
N GLY A 10 -12.87 2.40 -9.37
CA GLY A 10 -13.87 3.33 -8.86
C GLY A 10 -13.31 4.62 -8.27
N LEU A 11 -11.99 4.77 -8.16
CA LEU A 11 -11.34 5.96 -7.63
C LEU A 11 -10.61 6.72 -8.73
N ASN A 12 -10.61 8.06 -8.64
CA ASN A 12 -9.93 8.90 -9.63
C ASN A 12 -8.41 8.94 -9.40
N ASN A 13 -7.68 9.45 -10.40
CA ASN A 13 -6.22 9.53 -10.39
C ASN A 13 -5.67 10.43 -9.27
N GLU A 14 -6.43 11.41 -8.82
CA GLU A 14 -6.03 12.33 -7.76
C GLU A 14 -6.19 11.73 -6.36
N SER A 15 -6.79 10.53 -6.26
CA SER A 15 -6.95 9.85 -4.97
C SER A 15 -5.61 9.69 -4.28
N ARG A 16 -5.62 9.96 -2.97
CA ARG A 16 -4.44 9.85 -2.14
C ARG A 16 -4.19 8.39 -1.79
N VAL A 17 -2.91 7.98 -1.74
CA VAL A 17 -2.55 6.60 -1.41
C VAL A 17 -1.58 6.55 -0.24
N TRP A 18 -1.68 5.46 0.51
CA TRP A 18 -0.72 5.06 1.55
C TRP A 18 -0.39 3.59 1.30
N HIS A 19 0.87 3.23 1.46
CA HIS A 19 1.28 1.83 1.24
C HIS A 19 2.24 1.36 2.32
N TYR A 20 2.20 0.06 2.57
CA TYR A 20 2.96 -0.58 3.64
C TYR A 20 3.49 -1.91 3.13
N ILE A 21 4.79 -2.16 3.32
CA ILE A 21 5.44 -3.39 2.86
C ILE A 21 5.67 -4.30 4.06
N ALA A 22 5.19 -5.55 3.98
CA ALA A 22 5.51 -6.56 4.98
C ALA A 22 6.98 -6.95 4.86
N ASP A 23 7.61 -7.25 5.99
CA ASP A 23 9.03 -7.67 6.03
C ASP A 23 9.24 -9.10 5.54
N ARG A 24 8.17 -9.79 5.13
CA ARG A 24 8.17 -11.10 4.46
C ARG A 24 6.92 -11.27 3.63
N LYS A 25 6.92 -12.25 2.74
CA LYS A 25 5.69 -12.61 2.01
C LYS A 25 4.70 -13.25 2.97
N LEU A 26 3.42 -12.95 2.78
CA LEU A 26 2.33 -13.52 3.55
C LEU A 26 1.88 -14.83 2.91
N THR A 27 1.44 -15.76 3.74
CA THR A 27 0.81 -17.00 3.27
C THR A 27 -0.61 -16.73 2.79
N ASP A 28 -1.20 -17.66 2.05
CA ASP A 28 -2.58 -17.53 1.58
C ASP A 28 -3.58 -17.32 2.73
N ALA A 29 -3.40 -18.05 3.84
CA ALA A 29 -4.25 -17.88 5.02
C ALA A 29 -4.08 -16.50 5.65
N GLU A 30 -2.85 -16.00 5.70
CA GLU A 30 -2.56 -14.66 6.20
C GLU A 30 -3.15 -13.56 5.32
N ILE A 31 -3.11 -13.76 3.99
CA ILE A 31 -3.73 -12.83 3.04
C ILE A 31 -5.23 -12.77 3.23
N ASP A 32 -5.90 -13.91 3.40
CA ASP A 32 -7.34 -13.96 3.65
C ASP A 32 -7.71 -13.22 4.93
N LEU A 33 -6.95 -13.43 6.00
CA LEU A 33 -7.14 -12.71 7.26
C LEU A 33 -6.92 -11.21 7.09
N ALA A 34 -5.84 -10.83 6.41
CA ALA A 34 -5.51 -9.44 6.17
C ALA A 34 -6.59 -8.74 5.34
N LYS A 35 -7.11 -9.41 4.30
CA LYS A 35 -8.19 -8.85 3.48
C LYS A 35 -9.46 -8.61 4.28
N ARG A 36 -9.83 -9.54 5.18
CA ARG A 36 -10.98 -9.35 6.05
C ARG A 36 -10.78 -8.18 7.01
N HIS A 37 -9.59 -8.06 7.59
CA HIS A 37 -9.24 -6.96 8.49
C HIS A 37 -9.32 -5.61 7.76
N LEU A 38 -8.74 -5.53 6.57
CA LEU A 38 -8.74 -4.31 5.76
C LEU A 38 -10.14 -3.94 5.27
N THR A 39 -10.96 -4.91 4.88
CA THR A 39 -12.34 -4.67 4.47
C THR A 39 -13.16 -4.11 5.62
N SER A 40 -13.01 -4.68 6.81
CA SER A 40 -13.66 -4.19 8.01
C SER A 40 -13.25 -2.75 8.33
N PHE A 41 -11.96 -2.47 8.30
CA PHE A 41 -11.43 -1.11 8.49
C PHE A 41 -12.01 -0.15 7.44
N ASN A 42 -11.94 -0.52 6.17
CA ASN A 42 -12.37 0.33 5.06
C ASN A 42 -13.87 0.67 5.14
N SER A 43 -14.69 -0.26 5.60
CA SER A 43 -16.13 -0.06 5.69
C SER A 43 -16.53 1.05 6.67
N SER A 44 -15.67 1.39 7.62
CA SER A 44 -15.93 2.42 8.64
C SER A 44 -14.93 3.57 8.62
N TRP A 45 -13.98 3.57 7.68
CA TRP A 45 -12.96 4.63 7.61
C TRP A 45 -13.62 5.95 7.25
N SER A 46 -13.50 6.92 8.15
CA SER A 46 -14.27 8.16 8.10
C SER A 46 -13.42 9.35 8.50
N ALA A 47 -13.83 10.54 8.04
CA ALA A 47 -13.28 11.82 8.48
C ALA A 47 -14.44 12.73 8.85
N HIS A 48 -14.36 13.37 10.03
CA HIS A 48 -15.39 14.28 10.52
C HIS A 48 -16.80 13.64 10.53
N GLY A 49 -16.88 12.37 10.88
CA GLY A 49 -18.13 11.62 10.92
C GLY A 49 -18.69 11.21 9.57
N LYS A 50 -17.98 11.47 8.49
CA LYS A 50 -18.39 11.10 7.13
C LYS A 50 -17.51 9.99 6.57
N LYS A 51 -18.14 8.98 5.97
CA LYS A 51 -17.44 7.86 5.35
C LYS A 51 -16.56 8.36 4.21
N LEU A 52 -15.28 7.97 4.21
CA LEU A 52 -14.38 8.25 3.10
C LEU A 52 -14.71 7.35 1.91
N HIS A 53 -14.60 7.89 0.71
CA HIS A 53 -14.64 7.10 -0.53
C HIS A 53 -13.27 6.46 -0.72
N SER A 54 -13.12 5.24 -0.27
CA SER A 54 -11.82 4.60 -0.10
C SER A 54 -11.81 3.14 -0.53
N ALA A 55 -10.62 2.62 -0.76
CA ALA A 55 -10.41 1.23 -1.12
C ALA A 55 -9.09 0.73 -0.54
N THR A 56 -9.01 -0.58 -0.34
CA THR A 56 -7.82 -1.24 0.19
C THR A 56 -7.56 -2.52 -0.58
N THR A 57 -6.29 -2.90 -0.71
CA THR A 57 -5.94 -4.22 -1.24
C THR A 57 -4.54 -4.63 -0.79
N ILE A 58 -4.18 -5.88 -1.11
CA ILE A 58 -2.85 -6.43 -0.92
C ILE A 58 -2.33 -6.85 -2.29
N LEU A 59 -1.11 -6.42 -2.62
CA LEU A 59 -0.45 -6.77 -3.86
C LEU A 59 0.78 -7.63 -3.58
N PHE A 60 1.08 -8.55 -4.49
CA PHE A 60 2.29 -9.38 -4.45
C PHE A 60 2.44 -10.19 -3.16
N ASN A 61 1.35 -10.44 -2.44
CA ASN A 61 1.35 -11.13 -1.15
C ASN A 61 2.21 -10.44 -0.08
N GLN A 62 2.52 -9.14 -0.25
CA GLN A 62 3.48 -8.46 0.63
C GLN A 62 3.22 -6.97 0.80
N LEU A 63 2.42 -6.34 -0.06
CA LEU A 63 2.25 -4.90 -0.05
C LEU A 63 0.79 -4.53 0.15
N ILE A 64 0.50 -3.78 1.22
CA ILE A 64 -0.83 -3.22 1.47
C ILE A 64 -0.89 -1.82 0.85
N ILE A 65 -1.95 -1.53 0.14
CA ILE A 65 -2.22 -0.18 -0.36
C ILE A 65 -3.62 0.26 0.04
N LEU A 66 -3.70 1.49 0.54
CA LEU A 66 -4.94 2.19 0.88
C LEU A 66 -5.07 3.39 -0.04
N ALA A 67 -6.27 3.66 -0.50
CA ALA A 67 -6.54 4.85 -1.33
C ALA A 67 -7.82 5.53 -0.88
N ALA A 68 -7.84 6.86 -0.95
CA ALA A 68 -9.03 7.65 -0.63
C ALA A 68 -9.21 8.77 -1.67
N ASP A 69 -10.40 8.85 -2.24
CA ASP A 69 -10.82 9.99 -3.06
C ASP A 69 -11.24 11.12 -2.12
N GLU A 70 -10.44 12.18 -2.10
CA GLU A 70 -10.64 13.32 -1.20
C GLU A 70 -11.47 14.44 -1.83
N SER A 71 -12.12 14.22 -2.97
CA SER A 71 -12.91 15.24 -3.66
C SER A 71 -14.16 15.65 -2.89
N LEU A 72 -14.76 14.74 -2.13
CA LEU A 72 -15.94 15.02 -1.30
C LEU A 72 -15.58 15.21 0.17
N GLU A 73 -14.67 14.40 0.70
CA GLU A 73 -14.24 14.47 2.09
C GLU A 73 -12.75 14.18 2.18
N GLN A 74 -11.97 15.10 2.74
CA GLN A 74 -10.54 14.90 2.94
C GLN A 74 -10.27 14.01 4.17
N ALA A 75 -9.24 13.18 4.06
CA ALA A 75 -8.73 12.44 5.21
C ALA A 75 -8.20 13.44 6.25
N SER A 76 -8.62 13.28 7.48
CA SER A 76 -8.18 14.09 8.61
C SER A 76 -6.97 13.45 9.30
N GLY A 77 -6.31 14.20 10.18
CA GLY A 77 -5.26 13.65 11.04
C GLY A 77 -5.76 12.42 11.81
N CYS A 78 -6.99 12.47 12.35
CA CYS A 78 -7.59 11.34 13.07
C CYS A 78 -7.85 10.15 12.16
N SER A 79 -8.30 10.37 10.93
CA SER A 79 -8.55 9.27 9.98
C SER A 79 -7.24 8.63 9.51
N ILE A 80 -6.19 9.42 9.31
CA ILE A 80 -4.86 8.89 8.98
C ILE A 80 -4.31 8.07 10.16
N ASP A 81 -4.45 8.57 11.39
CA ASP A 81 -4.02 7.85 12.59
C ASP A 81 -4.78 6.54 12.77
N SER A 82 -6.09 6.50 12.46
CA SER A 82 -6.87 5.27 12.54
C SER A 82 -6.40 4.24 11.51
N SER A 83 -5.98 4.68 10.31
CA SER A 83 -5.41 3.78 9.31
C SER A 83 -4.08 3.19 9.78
N VAL A 84 -3.21 4.01 10.36
CA VAL A 84 -1.94 3.54 10.93
C VAL A 84 -2.19 2.50 12.02
N ARG A 85 -3.15 2.75 12.91
CA ARG A 85 -3.52 1.79 13.96
C ARG A 85 -4.01 0.47 13.39
N ALA A 86 -4.85 0.52 12.37
CA ALA A 86 -5.36 -0.70 11.72
C ALA A 86 -4.23 -1.55 11.16
N ILE A 87 -3.24 -0.91 10.52
CA ILE A 87 -2.09 -1.63 9.98
C ILE A 87 -1.19 -2.18 11.09
N LYS A 88 -1.00 -1.42 12.18
CA LYS A 88 -0.24 -1.92 13.35
C LYS A 88 -0.91 -3.11 14.00
N GLU A 89 -2.23 -3.08 14.15
CA GLU A 89 -3.00 -4.21 14.68
C GLU A 89 -2.82 -5.45 13.80
N LEU A 90 -2.93 -5.27 12.49
CA LEU A 90 -2.74 -6.37 11.54
C LEU A 90 -1.32 -6.93 11.62
N GLY A 91 -0.32 -6.07 11.72
CA GLY A 91 1.08 -6.49 11.90
C GLY A 91 1.28 -7.32 13.17
N ASN A 92 0.63 -6.94 14.26
CA ASN A 92 0.69 -7.71 15.51
C ASN A 92 0.02 -9.08 15.37
N ILE A 93 -1.12 -9.15 14.69
CA ILE A 93 -1.84 -10.41 14.46
C ILE A 93 -1.00 -11.36 13.60
N LEU A 94 -0.38 -10.85 12.55
CA LEU A 94 0.38 -11.65 11.59
C LEU A 94 1.85 -11.85 12.00
N GLU A 95 2.31 -11.16 13.03
CA GLU A 95 3.72 -11.13 13.43
C GLU A 95 4.63 -10.66 12.30
N VAL A 96 4.22 -9.58 11.63
CA VAL A 96 5.00 -8.90 10.58
C VAL A 96 5.15 -7.42 10.89
N ASP A 97 6.26 -6.83 10.42
CA ASP A 97 6.48 -5.40 10.49
C ASP A 97 6.11 -4.76 9.15
N PHE A 98 5.14 -3.85 9.17
CA PHE A 98 4.72 -3.08 7.99
C PHE A 98 5.35 -1.67 7.96
N PHE A 99 6.18 -1.33 8.91
CA PHE A 99 6.68 0.03 9.09
C PHE A 99 8.19 0.19 8.90
N ASN A 100 8.88 -0.86 8.44
CA ASN A 100 10.30 -0.76 8.14
C ASN A 100 10.49 -0.07 6.78
N ARG A 101 10.94 1.19 6.80
CA ARG A 101 11.15 2.00 5.61
C ARG A 101 12.57 1.90 5.03
N MET A 102 13.39 1.01 5.56
CA MET A 102 14.74 0.76 5.07
C MET A 102 14.77 -0.12 3.84
N ASN A 103 13.65 -0.76 3.52
CA ASN A 103 13.54 -1.72 2.43
C ASN A 103 12.53 -1.25 1.38
N VAL A 104 12.72 -1.70 0.15
CA VAL A 104 11.80 -1.48 -0.97
C VAL A 104 11.53 -2.82 -1.66
N LEU A 105 10.47 -2.88 -2.45
CA LEU A 105 10.19 -4.05 -3.29
C LEU A 105 10.79 -3.83 -4.68
N SER A 106 11.71 -4.69 -5.08
CA SER A 106 12.18 -4.76 -6.45
C SER A 106 11.21 -5.62 -7.27
N TYR A 107 11.21 -5.42 -8.59
CA TYR A 107 10.30 -6.13 -9.50
C TYR A 107 11.08 -6.63 -10.70
N LYS A 108 11.03 -7.93 -10.94
CA LYS A 108 11.65 -8.56 -12.09
C LYS A 108 10.90 -9.84 -12.46
N ASP A 109 10.54 -10.00 -13.74
CA ASP A 109 9.90 -11.21 -14.27
C ASP A 109 8.64 -11.59 -13.47
N ASP A 110 7.78 -10.59 -13.22
CA ASP A 110 6.51 -10.72 -12.47
C ASP A 110 6.67 -11.14 -11.00
N GLU A 111 7.90 -11.06 -10.47
CA GLU A 111 8.18 -11.36 -9.07
C GLU A 111 8.68 -10.12 -8.33
N VAL A 112 8.42 -10.09 -7.03
CA VAL A 112 8.93 -9.05 -6.14
C VAL A 112 9.90 -9.66 -5.13
N ILE A 113 10.95 -8.89 -4.81
CA ILE A 113 11.94 -9.24 -3.80
C ILE A 113 12.16 -8.02 -2.94
N LEU A 114 12.11 -8.20 -1.62
CA LEU A 114 12.41 -7.15 -0.67
C LEU A 114 13.92 -6.91 -0.62
N LEU A 115 14.35 -5.68 -0.91
CA LEU A 115 15.76 -5.30 -0.91
C LEU A 115 15.99 -4.09 -0.02
N PRO A 116 17.15 -4.02 0.67
CA PRO A 116 17.53 -2.80 1.36
C PRO A 116 17.68 -1.63 0.38
N TYR A 117 17.15 -0.47 0.72
CA TYR A 117 17.28 0.72 -0.14
C TYR A 117 18.74 1.09 -0.38
N SER A 118 19.62 0.80 0.57
CA SER A 118 21.07 1.01 0.41
C SER A 118 21.64 0.23 -0.77
N LEU A 119 21.12 -0.96 -1.04
CA LEU A 119 21.54 -1.76 -2.20
C LEU A 119 21.08 -1.12 -3.51
N ILE A 120 19.86 -0.59 -3.54
CA ILE A 120 19.32 0.13 -4.70
C ILE A 120 20.20 1.32 -5.05
N ARG A 121 20.61 2.09 -4.04
CA ARG A 121 21.43 3.30 -4.24
C ARG A 121 22.82 3.01 -4.77
N LYS A 122 23.36 1.82 -4.54
CA LYS A 122 24.72 1.44 -4.94
C LYS A 122 24.78 0.73 -6.29
N ASN A 123 23.65 0.40 -6.88
CA ASN A 123 23.57 -0.38 -8.10
C ASN A 123 22.68 0.32 -9.12
N THR A 124 22.97 0.08 -10.42
CA THR A 124 22.14 0.58 -11.52
C THR A 124 21.32 -0.57 -12.12
N GLY A 125 20.21 -0.22 -12.77
CA GLY A 125 19.41 -1.18 -13.49
C GLY A 125 18.46 -2.01 -12.64
N ILE A 126 18.29 -1.67 -11.35
CA ILE A 126 17.33 -2.35 -10.49
C ILE A 126 15.99 -1.62 -10.59
N ARG A 127 14.95 -2.34 -11.01
CA ARG A 127 13.58 -1.81 -11.06
C ARG A 127 12.92 -2.06 -9.70
N TYR A 128 12.30 -1.03 -9.17
CA TYR A 128 11.67 -1.11 -7.84
C TYR A 128 10.48 -0.16 -7.76
N PHE A 129 9.58 -0.45 -6.83
CA PHE A 129 8.42 0.41 -6.59
C PHE A 129 8.83 1.63 -5.80
N ASN A 130 8.58 2.82 -6.36
CA ASN A 130 8.94 4.09 -5.73
C ASN A 130 8.22 4.22 -4.38
N PRO A 131 8.96 4.30 -3.26
CA PRO A 131 8.34 4.41 -1.93
C PRO A 131 7.74 5.79 -1.64
N LEU A 132 7.92 6.76 -2.52
CA LEU A 132 7.51 8.15 -2.30
C LEU A 132 6.19 8.51 -2.98
N VAL A 133 5.52 7.57 -3.64
CA VAL A 133 4.25 7.85 -4.31
C VAL A 133 3.17 8.23 -3.30
N THR A 134 2.34 9.19 -3.67
CA THR A 134 1.26 9.71 -2.82
C THR A 134 -0.09 9.77 -3.54
N SER A 135 -0.12 9.52 -4.85
CA SER A 135 -1.35 9.56 -5.64
C SER A 135 -1.60 8.25 -6.37
N LEU A 136 -2.87 7.97 -6.62
CA LEU A 136 -3.27 6.78 -7.36
C LEU A 136 -2.76 6.84 -8.81
N LYS A 137 -2.67 8.04 -9.37
CA LYS A 137 -2.08 8.22 -10.70
C LYS A 137 -0.65 7.67 -10.76
N GLU A 138 0.18 8.03 -9.78
CA GLU A 138 1.56 7.55 -9.71
C GLU A 138 1.61 6.02 -9.59
N VAL A 139 0.74 5.45 -8.77
CA VAL A 139 0.66 3.99 -8.59
C VAL A 139 0.26 3.30 -9.90
N ARG A 140 -0.69 3.88 -10.63
CA ARG A 140 -1.19 3.31 -11.89
C ARG A 140 -0.19 3.44 -13.04
N GLU A 141 0.50 4.57 -13.14
CA GLU A 141 1.23 4.97 -14.36
C GLU A 141 2.75 4.97 -14.21
N SER A 142 3.27 5.24 -13.01
CA SER A 142 4.71 5.50 -12.84
C SER A 142 5.29 4.99 -11.52
N TRP A 143 4.69 3.97 -10.91
CA TRP A 143 5.15 3.47 -9.63
C TRP A 143 6.51 2.79 -9.73
N LEU A 144 6.74 2.05 -10.82
CA LEU A 144 7.97 1.30 -11.01
C LEU A 144 9.03 2.22 -11.62
N ILE A 145 10.15 2.37 -10.95
CA ILE A 145 11.28 3.19 -11.37
C ILE A 145 12.57 2.35 -11.38
N GLU A 146 13.61 2.89 -11.99
CA GLU A 146 14.87 2.17 -12.14
C GLU A 146 16.02 2.95 -11.48
N SER A 147 16.86 2.22 -10.78
CA SER A 147 18.05 2.82 -10.16
C SER A 147 19.15 3.19 -11.16
#